data_f7707780aaf462c8c4ea5b36905974bc
#
_entry.id   f7707780aaf462c8c4ea5b36905974bc
#
_cell.length_a   1.000
_cell.length_b   1.000
_cell.length_c   1.000
_cell.angle_alpha   90.00
_cell.angle_beta   90.00
_cell.angle_gamma   90.00
#
_symmetry.space_group_name_H-M   'P 1'
#
loop_
_entity.id
_entity.type
_entity.pdbx_description
1 polymer ?
#
loop_
_entity_poly.entity_id
_entity_poly.type
_entity_poly.pdbx_seq_one_letter_code
_entity_poly.pdbx_strand_id
1 'polypeptide(L)'
;MRRVASMTWMVATVAIVAALGCGPTMSTISGTVTFNGEPVAKGAISLFPSDGKGVPVGGLITDGRYTIPGVAPGEKIVQLSAPIVAGTRKDDYGNVTQVAEDLLPAAWGRASQKKITVTAGSMTENFEITGPDPRKK
;
A
#
# COMPACT_ATOMS: atom_id res chain seq x y z
N MET A 1 63.63 -49.37 -19.63
CA MET A 1 62.22 -49.36 -19.33
C MET A 1 61.89 -48.12 -18.54
N ARG A 2 61.28 -47.17 -19.18
CA ARG A 2 60.88 -45.93 -18.53
C ARG A 2 59.40 -45.98 -18.24
N ARG A 3 59.04 -45.97 -16.97
CA ARG A 3 57.67 -45.90 -16.56
C ARG A 3 57.29 -44.39 -16.53
N VAL A 4 56.44 -44.02 -17.44
CA VAL A 4 55.83 -42.69 -17.44
C VAL A 4 54.70 -42.68 -16.42
N ALA A 5 54.89 -42.01 -15.34
CA ALA A 5 53.80 -41.76 -14.36
C ALA A 5 52.82 -40.73 -14.93
N SER A 6 51.65 -41.21 -15.24
CA SER A 6 50.55 -40.32 -15.63
C SER A 6 50.07 -39.55 -14.42
N MET A 7 50.41 -38.27 -14.37
CA MET A 7 49.92 -37.36 -13.35
C MET A 7 48.57 -36.87 -13.79
N THR A 8 47.53 -37.51 -13.27
CA THR A 8 46.16 -37.11 -13.48
C THR A 8 45.90 -35.83 -12.68
N TRP A 9 45.80 -34.72 -13.35
CA TRP A 9 45.37 -33.48 -12.77
C TRP A 9 43.84 -33.53 -12.57
N MET A 10 43.46 -33.67 -11.33
CA MET A 10 42.09 -33.58 -10.89
C MET A 10 41.75 -32.09 -10.80
N VAL A 11 41.09 -31.60 -11.83
CA VAL A 11 40.55 -30.21 -11.80
C VAL A 11 39.34 -30.22 -10.88
N ALA A 12 39.54 -29.77 -9.67
CA ALA A 12 38.45 -29.52 -8.74
C ALA A 12 37.68 -28.26 -9.21
N THR A 13 36.58 -28.48 -9.88
CA THR A 13 35.65 -27.41 -10.23
C THR A 13 34.95 -26.97 -8.96
N VAL A 14 35.42 -25.88 -8.37
CA VAL A 14 34.73 -25.23 -7.29
C VAL A 14 33.48 -24.54 -7.88
N ALA A 15 32.34 -25.16 -7.74
CA ALA A 15 31.08 -24.56 -8.02
C ALA A 15 30.82 -23.46 -6.96
N ILE A 16 31.11 -22.22 -7.31
CA ILE A 16 30.68 -21.08 -6.52
C ILE A 16 29.16 -20.98 -6.68
N VAL A 17 28.44 -21.54 -5.73
CA VAL A 17 27.04 -21.27 -5.55
C VAL A 17 26.96 -19.83 -5.07
N ALA A 18 26.75 -18.90 -5.99
CA ALA A 18 26.35 -17.55 -5.65
C ALA A 18 24.97 -17.66 -4.98
N ALA A 19 24.97 -17.69 -3.65
CA ALA A 19 23.77 -17.47 -2.89
C ALA A 19 23.31 -16.04 -3.21
N LEU A 20 22.42 -15.93 -4.19
CA LEU A 20 21.65 -14.71 -4.40
C LEU A 20 20.85 -14.54 -3.14
N GLY A 21 21.32 -13.64 -2.27
CA GLY A 21 20.61 -13.24 -1.08
C GLY A 21 19.26 -12.66 -1.51
N CYS A 22 18.20 -13.47 -1.41
CA CYS A 22 16.85 -12.98 -1.54
C CYS A 22 16.52 -12.15 -0.29
N GLY A 23 16.76 -10.84 -0.35
CA GLY A 23 16.10 -9.93 0.55
C GLY A 23 14.58 -10.01 0.36
N PRO A 24 13.77 -9.54 1.34
CA PRO A 24 12.32 -9.54 1.19
C PRO A 24 11.96 -8.76 -0.08
N THR A 25 11.27 -9.42 -1.00
CA THR A 25 10.82 -8.79 -2.24
C THR A 25 9.68 -7.85 -1.91
N MET A 26 9.91 -6.55 -2.10
CA MET A 26 8.87 -5.53 -1.93
C MET A 26 7.82 -5.64 -3.03
N SER A 27 6.60 -5.31 -2.66
CA SER A 27 5.46 -5.33 -3.57
C SER A 27 5.08 -3.92 -4.00
N THR A 28 4.47 -3.83 -5.17
CA THR A 28 3.74 -2.62 -5.60
C THR A 28 2.26 -2.95 -5.63
N ILE A 29 1.48 -2.18 -4.89
CA ILE A 29 0.03 -2.33 -4.86
C ILE A 29 -0.59 -1.17 -5.63
N SER A 30 -1.51 -1.48 -6.52
CA SER A 30 -2.27 -0.49 -7.26
C SER A 30 -3.74 -0.88 -7.32
N GLY A 31 -4.58 0.04 -7.68
CA GLY A 31 -5.99 -0.26 -7.84
C GLY A 31 -6.85 0.98 -7.94
N THR A 32 -8.14 0.79 -7.74
CA THR A 32 -9.15 1.84 -7.79
C THR A 32 -9.89 1.95 -6.47
N VAL A 33 -10.36 3.16 -6.19
CA VAL A 33 -11.21 3.46 -5.03
C VAL A 33 -12.45 4.19 -5.51
N THR A 34 -13.60 3.62 -5.25
CA THR A 34 -14.91 4.22 -5.56
C THR A 34 -15.73 4.40 -4.31
N PHE A 35 -16.55 5.44 -4.31
CA PHE A 35 -17.51 5.71 -3.26
C PHE A 35 -18.90 5.88 -3.88
N ASN A 36 -19.85 5.04 -3.47
CA ASN A 36 -21.19 4.97 -4.07
C ASN A 36 -21.19 4.86 -5.60
N GLY A 37 -20.21 4.12 -6.15
CA GLY A 37 -20.06 3.92 -7.59
C GLY A 37 -19.29 5.02 -8.33
N GLU A 38 -18.88 6.09 -7.64
CA GLU A 38 -18.11 7.19 -8.22
C GLU A 38 -16.64 7.11 -7.82
N PRO A 39 -15.68 7.39 -8.74
CA PRO A 39 -14.28 7.45 -8.38
C PRO A 39 -14.01 8.52 -7.31
N VAL A 40 -13.21 8.18 -6.32
CA VAL A 40 -12.75 9.14 -5.30
C VAL A 40 -11.74 10.10 -5.94
N ALA A 41 -12.12 11.35 -6.11
CA ALA A 41 -11.31 12.31 -6.85
C ALA A 41 -9.94 12.57 -6.21
N LYS A 42 -9.93 12.76 -4.89
CA LYS A 42 -8.71 12.97 -4.11
C LYS A 42 -8.82 12.30 -2.75
N GLY A 43 -7.76 11.68 -2.34
CA GLY A 43 -7.67 11.05 -1.04
C GLY A 43 -6.31 10.45 -0.78
N ALA A 44 -6.24 9.65 0.26
CA ALA A 44 -5.05 8.91 0.63
C ALA A 44 -5.41 7.50 1.06
N ILE A 45 -4.52 6.59 0.78
CA ILE A 45 -4.57 5.21 1.26
C ILE A 45 -3.33 4.93 2.09
N SER A 46 -3.49 4.29 3.22
CA SER A 46 -2.39 3.90 4.10
C SER A 46 -2.52 2.44 4.47
N LEU A 47 -1.39 1.76 4.49
CA LEU A 47 -1.29 0.35 4.87
C LEU A 47 -0.46 0.25 6.14
N PHE A 48 -1.08 -0.27 7.18
CA PHE A 48 -0.43 -0.49 8.48
C PHE A 48 -0.16 -1.98 8.67
N PRO A 49 1.04 -2.37 9.12
CA PRO A 49 1.28 -3.76 9.50
C PRO A 49 0.27 -4.20 10.56
N SER A 50 -0.40 -5.33 10.35
CA SER A 50 -1.43 -5.81 11.29
C SER A 50 -0.87 -6.28 12.64
N ASP A 51 0.41 -6.65 12.65
CA ASP A 51 1.14 -7.03 13.87
C ASP A 51 1.71 -5.83 14.66
N GLY A 52 1.54 -4.62 14.15
CA GLY A 52 2.11 -3.40 14.74
C GLY A 52 3.62 -3.26 14.57
N LYS A 53 4.26 -4.17 13.84
CA LYS A 53 5.70 -4.16 13.57
C LYS A 53 5.96 -3.68 12.16
N GLY A 54 6.93 -2.78 12.01
CA GLY A 54 7.28 -2.22 10.72
C GLY A 54 6.70 -0.82 10.50
N VAL A 55 6.96 -0.28 9.34
CA VAL A 55 6.62 1.10 8.97
C VAL A 55 5.37 1.10 8.10
N PRO A 56 4.37 1.94 8.42
CA PRO A 56 3.24 2.16 7.53
C PRO A 56 3.71 2.74 6.20
N VAL A 57 3.05 2.33 5.13
CA VAL A 57 3.27 2.87 3.79
C VAL A 57 1.94 3.35 3.22
N GLY A 58 2.00 4.29 2.31
CA GLY A 58 0.79 4.83 1.72
C GLY A 58 1.01 5.50 0.39
N GLY A 59 -0.07 5.92 -0.23
CA GLY A 59 -0.08 6.63 -1.48
C GLY A 59 -1.26 7.60 -1.58
N LEU A 60 -1.23 8.43 -2.60
CA LEU A 60 -2.32 9.34 -2.90
C LEU A 60 -3.33 8.67 -3.83
N ILE A 61 -4.59 8.96 -3.60
CA ILE A 61 -5.68 8.61 -4.50
C ILE A 61 -5.93 9.83 -5.40
N THR A 62 -5.86 9.62 -6.70
CA THR A 62 -6.14 10.64 -7.69
C THR A 62 -7.06 10.06 -8.76
N ASP A 63 -8.20 10.72 -8.99
CA ASP A 63 -9.22 10.24 -9.94
C ASP A 63 -9.62 8.78 -9.75
N GLY A 64 -9.75 8.37 -8.50
CA GLY A 64 -10.11 7.02 -8.11
C GLY A 64 -9.01 5.98 -8.28
N ARG A 65 -7.77 6.38 -8.49
CA ARG A 65 -6.64 5.46 -8.68
C ARG A 65 -5.53 5.72 -7.68
N TYR A 66 -4.87 4.66 -7.29
CA TYR A 66 -3.72 4.75 -6.40
C TYR A 66 -2.63 3.74 -6.80
N THR A 67 -1.40 4.04 -6.40
CA THR A 67 -0.26 3.14 -6.50
C THR A 67 0.63 3.32 -5.29
N ILE A 68 0.96 2.24 -4.61
CA ILE A 68 1.84 2.22 -3.44
C ILE A 68 3.02 1.32 -3.75
N PRO A 69 4.19 1.87 -4.01
CA PRO A 69 5.43 1.09 -4.18
C PRO A 69 6.06 0.73 -2.84
N GLY A 70 6.91 -0.26 -2.83
CA GLY A 70 7.74 -0.58 -1.67
C GLY A 70 6.98 -1.12 -0.46
N VAL A 71 5.95 -1.92 -0.69
CA VAL A 71 5.16 -2.55 0.36
C VAL A 71 5.78 -3.88 0.75
N ALA A 72 6.09 -4.05 2.03
CA ALA A 72 6.56 -5.33 2.55
C ALA A 72 5.42 -6.38 2.52
N PRO A 73 5.69 -7.64 2.12
CA PRO A 73 4.70 -8.70 2.17
C PRO A 73 4.16 -8.93 3.58
N GLY A 74 2.93 -9.40 3.68
CA GLY A 74 2.26 -9.73 4.92
C GLY A 74 0.87 -9.13 5.02
N GLU A 75 0.21 -9.35 6.15
CA GLU A 75 -1.11 -8.81 6.42
C GLU A 75 -1.03 -7.33 6.79
N LYS A 76 -1.86 -6.52 6.14
CA LYS A 76 -1.93 -5.06 6.33
C LYS A 76 -3.36 -4.64 6.63
N ILE A 77 -3.49 -3.64 7.50
CA ILE A 77 -4.75 -2.95 7.73
C ILE A 77 -4.80 -1.74 6.79
N VAL A 78 -5.87 -1.63 6.02
CA VAL A 78 -6.08 -0.56 5.06
C VAL A 78 -6.84 0.58 5.71
N GLN A 79 -6.31 1.78 5.61
CA GLN A 79 -7.02 3.00 5.96
C GLN A 79 -7.15 3.90 4.74
N LEU A 80 -8.33 4.42 4.53
CA LEU A 80 -8.67 5.31 3.44
C LEU A 80 -9.21 6.62 4.00
N SER A 81 -8.83 7.71 3.38
CA SER A 81 -9.29 9.06 3.74
C SER A 81 -9.49 9.88 2.47
N ALA A 82 -10.57 10.61 2.40
CA ALA A 82 -10.88 11.48 1.28
C ALA A 82 -11.49 12.79 1.80
N PRO A 83 -10.66 13.71 2.29
CA PRO A 83 -11.16 14.96 2.85
C PRO A 83 -11.81 15.84 1.78
N ILE A 84 -12.98 16.35 2.10
CA ILE A 84 -13.74 17.31 1.28
C ILE A 84 -14.05 18.55 2.08
N VAL A 85 -14.32 19.65 1.40
CA VAL A 85 -14.87 20.84 2.03
C VAL A 85 -16.38 20.66 2.17
N ALA A 86 -16.84 20.46 3.41
CA ALA A 86 -18.25 20.24 3.71
C ALA A 86 -19.03 21.55 3.93
N GLY A 87 -18.31 22.66 4.11
CA GLY A 87 -18.92 23.96 4.34
C GLY A 87 -17.93 24.96 4.88
N THR A 88 -18.47 26.08 5.35
CA THR A 88 -17.68 27.13 6.02
C THR A 88 -18.27 27.42 7.39
N ARG A 89 -17.40 27.75 8.34
CA ARG A 89 -17.77 28.22 9.68
C ARG A 89 -17.23 29.62 9.85
N LYS A 90 -18.04 30.53 10.41
CA LYS A 90 -17.54 31.79 10.94
C LYS A 90 -17.17 31.64 12.40
N ASP A 91 -16.03 32.17 12.76
CA ASP A 91 -15.65 32.31 14.17
C ASP A 91 -16.30 33.56 14.77
N ASP A 92 -16.14 33.77 16.07
CA ASP A 92 -16.70 34.90 16.81
C ASP A 92 -16.11 36.26 16.38
N TYR A 93 -15.02 36.22 15.61
CA TYR A 93 -14.34 37.39 15.05
C TYR A 93 -14.72 37.68 13.59
N GLY A 94 -15.60 36.84 13.03
CA GLY A 94 -16.08 36.99 11.65
C GLY A 94 -15.19 36.37 10.58
N ASN A 95 -14.12 35.67 10.95
CA ASN A 95 -13.28 34.98 9.99
C ASN A 95 -14.00 33.72 9.48
N VAL A 96 -13.86 33.47 8.20
CA VAL A 96 -14.45 32.29 7.55
C VAL A 96 -13.42 31.20 7.43
N THR A 97 -13.68 30.06 8.04
CA THR A 97 -12.84 28.87 7.98
C THR A 97 -13.56 27.78 7.21
N GLN A 98 -12.85 27.07 6.35
CA GLN A 98 -13.39 25.90 5.67
C GLN A 98 -13.47 24.72 6.66
N VAL A 99 -14.61 24.05 6.68
CA VAL A 99 -14.80 22.83 7.47
C VAL A 99 -14.51 21.65 6.57
N ALA A 100 -13.47 20.89 6.92
CA ALA A 100 -13.17 19.65 6.24
C ALA A 100 -13.93 18.49 6.89
N GLU A 101 -14.49 17.63 6.08
CA GLU A 101 -15.14 16.39 6.48
C GLU A 101 -14.58 15.26 5.61
N ASP A 102 -14.53 14.04 6.11
CA ASP A 102 -14.12 12.90 5.30
C ASP A 102 -15.33 12.41 4.49
N LEU A 103 -15.14 12.23 3.20
CA LEU A 103 -16.14 11.66 2.30
C LEU A 103 -16.47 10.21 2.66
N LEU A 104 -15.46 9.48 3.14
CA LEU A 104 -15.57 8.06 3.40
C LEU A 104 -16.05 7.78 4.83
N PRO A 105 -16.83 6.70 5.03
CA PRO A 105 -17.23 6.30 6.37
C PRO A 105 -16.03 6.04 7.29
N ALA A 106 -16.17 6.38 8.58
CA ALA A 106 -15.12 6.21 9.58
C ALA A 106 -14.60 4.76 9.67
N ALA A 107 -15.43 3.79 9.33
CA ALA A 107 -15.05 2.38 9.28
C ALA A 107 -13.94 2.07 8.25
N TRP A 108 -13.69 2.95 7.31
CA TRP A 108 -12.59 2.85 6.34
C TRP A 108 -11.39 3.73 6.70
N GLY A 109 -11.58 4.66 7.63
CA GLY A 109 -10.55 5.55 8.14
C GLY A 109 -9.81 4.97 9.34
N ARG A 110 -9.67 5.77 10.39
CA ARG A 110 -8.93 5.40 11.61
C ARG A 110 -9.50 4.19 12.34
N ALA A 111 -10.79 3.93 12.21
CA ALA A 111 -11.46 2.77 12.78
C ALA A 111 -11.45 1.56 11.85
N SER A 112 -10.69 1.61 10.76
CA SER A 112 -10.67 0.52 9.78
C SER A 112 -10.13 -0.77 10.37
N GLN A 113 -10.85 -1.85 10.08
CA GLN A 113 -10.41 -3.21 10.34
C GLN A 113 -10.28 -4.01 9.03
N LYS A 114 -10.29 -3.32 7.91
CA LYS A 114 -10.12 -3.95 6.60
C LYS A 114 -8.68 -4.43 6.46
N LYS A 115 -8.54 -5.73 6.28
CA LYS A 115 -7.24 -6.37 6.11
C LYS A 115 -7.06 -6.87 4.69
N ILE A 116 -5.84 -6.75 4.21
CA ILE A 116 -5.39 -7.38 2.96
C ILE A 116 -4.10 -8.14 3.22
N THR A 117 -3.88 -9.19 2.46
CA THR A 117 -2.62 -9.92 2.48
C THR A 117 -1.80 -9.51 1.27
N VAL A 118 -0.64 -8.92 1.53
CA VAL A 118 0.28 -8.49 0.48
C VAL A 118 1.23 -9.61 0.15
N THR A 119 1.27 -9.99 -1.12
CA THR A 119 2.21 -10.96 -1.66
C THR A 119 3.32 -10.25 -2.43
N ALA A 120 4.46 -10.93 -2.61
CA ALA A 120 5.58 -10.37 -3.36
C ALA A 120 5.20 -10.09 -4.82
N GLY A 121 5.74 -9.01 -5.40
CA GLY A 121 5.53 -8.63 -6.78
C GLY A 121 4.48 -7.53 -6.94
N SER A 122 3.76 -7.53 -8.06
CA SER A 122 2.69 -6.57 -8.32
C SER A 122 1.34 -7.14 -7.89
N MET A 123 0.56 -6.33 -7.19
CA MET A 123 -0.76 -6.71 -6.69
C MET A 123 -1.77 -5.63 -7.03
N THR A 124 -2.97 -6.04 -7.42
CA THR A 124 -4.08 -5.12 -7.67
C THR A 124 -5.16 -5.33 -6.62
N GLU A 125 -5.56 -4.26 -5.96
CA GLU A 125 -6.64 -4.27 -4.96
C GLU A 125 -7.57 -3.09 -5.22
N ASN A 126 -8.85 -3.37 -5.43
CA ASN A 126 -9.87 -2.37 -5.66
C ASN A 126 -10.77 -2.25 -4.44
N PHE A 127 -11.15 -1.04 -4.09
CA PHE A 127 -12.02 -0.76 -2.97
C PHE A 127 -13.30 -0.09 -3.46
N GLU A 128 -14.42 -0.75 -3.24
CA GLU A 128 -15.75 -0.22 -3.48
C GLU A 128 -16.40 0.09 -2.15
N ILE A 129 -16.58 1.37 -1.87
CA ILE A 129 -17.10 1.86 -0.60
C ILE A 129 -18.49 2.42 -0.82
N THR A 130 -19.40 2.09 0.09
CA THR A 130 -20.77 2.63 0.10
C THR A 130 -21.07 3.23 1.47
N GLY A 131 -21.91 4.23 1.50
CA GLY A 131 -22.32 4.88 2.73
C GLY A 131 -23.06 6.18 2.51
N PRO A 132 -23.44 6.87 3.61
CA PRO A 132 -24.05 8.19 3.51
C PRO A 132 -23.08 9.19 2.90
N ASP A 133 -23.54 9.94 1.93
CA ASP A 133 -22.74 10.95 1.25
C ASP A 133 -22.90 12.31 1.96
N PRO A 134 -21.83 12.81 2.60
CA PRO A 134 -21.89 14.09 3.29
C PRO A 134 -22.13 15.31 2.37
N ARG A 135 -21.93 15.12 1.06
CA ARG A 135 -22.22 16.17 0.06
C ARG A 135 -23.71 16.31 -0.27
N LYS A 136 -24.52 15.32 0.10
CA LYS A 136 -25.96 15.23 -0.21
C LYS A 136 -26.82 15.43 1.04
N LYS A 137 -26.49 16.45 1.82
CA LYS A 137 -27.31 16.88 2.97
C LYS A 137 -28.39 17.83 2.53
#